data_49211a32a2b55a6f4d9e70416bf606ec
#
_entry.id   49211a32a2b55a6f4d9e70416bf606ec
#
_cell.length_a   1.000
_cell.length_b   1.000
_cell.length_c   1.000
_cell.angle_alpha   90.00
_cell.angle_beta   90.00
_cell.angle_gamma   90.00
#
_symmetry.space_group_name_H-M   'P 1'
#
loop_
_entity.id
_entity.type
_entity.pdbx_description
1 polymer ?
#
loop_
_entity_poly.entity_id
_entity_poly.type
_entity_poly.pdbx_seq_one_letter_code
_entity_poly.pdbx_strand_id
1 'polypeptide(L)'
;GAMPENPLIKRLLLNEQSGEVSTAKVPSTPHDSSIGVLNGIARVCEQSKVDLSEITHVMHGTTVATNTVLTGTGARVGLVTTKGYRQVLQIARSFVPGGLGGWVIYQKSEPMAPLELTIEAHERISAKGEVVSVLDESKLRESLKSLANEKIEALTVCLINSFTNSTHEEKVREIALELMPEVPVSISSEVIPELQEYERAVTTVTNSYVRPKVETYINNLESELLERMKEVKLSVLRSDGGLA
;
A
#
# COMPACT_ATOMS: atom_id res chain seq x y z
N GLY A 1 14.43 14.33 -28.11
CA GLY A 1 14.53 13.09 -27.35
C GLY A 1 13.42 12.16 -27.78
N ALA A 2 13.75 10.92 -28.15
CA ALA A 2 12.76 9.90 -28.47
C ALA A 2 11.90 9.68 -27.24
N MET A 3 10.57 9.67 -27.42
CA MET A 3 9.67 9.20 -26.34
C MET A 3 10.09 7.78 -25.97
N PRO A 4 10.12 7.41 -24.68
CA PRO A 4 10.40 6.04 -24.30
C PRO A 4 9.34 5.15 -24.97
N GLU A 5 9.81 4.09 -25.61
CA GLU A 5 8.95 3.04 -26.14
C GLU A 5 8.00 2.59 -25.00
N ASN A 6 6.71 2.42 -25.31
CA ASN A 6 5.74 1.93 -24.34
C ASN A 6 6.30 0.68 -23.64
N PRO A 7 6.32 0.63 -22.30
CA PRO A 7 6.86 -0.51 -21.59
C PRO A 7 6.12 -1.77 -22.03
N LEU A 8 6.88 -2.86 -22.28
CA LEU A 8 6.33 -4.13 -22.73
C LEU A 8 5.93 -4.98 -21.54
N ILE A 9 4.74 -5.56 -21.60
CA ILE A 9 4.26 -6.57 -20.66
C ILE A 9 4.67 -7.94 -21.21
N LYS A 10 5.45 -8.71 -20.44
CA LYS A 10 5.82 -10.10 -20.76
C LYS A 10 4.86 -11.05 -20.05
N ARG A 11 4.35 -12.04 -20.77
CA ARG A 11 3.56 -13.16 -20.24
C ARG A 11 4.24 -14.47 -20.51
N LEU A 12 4.09 -15.41 -19.57
CA LEU A 12 4.51 -16.78 -19.68
C LEU A 12 3.29 -17.68 -19.46
N LEU A 13 3.14 -18.68 -20.31
CA LEU A 13 2.21 -19.79 -20.13
C LEU A 13 3.03 -21.04 -19.85
N LEU A 14 2.77 -21.69 -18.72
CA LEU A 14 3.39 -22.94 -18.32
C LEU A 14 2.35 -24.05 -18.40
N ASN A 15 2.66 -25.10 -19.13
CA ASN A 15 1.91 -26.35 -19.06
C ASN A 15 2.50 -27.20 -17.91
N GLU A 16 1.73 -27.38 -16.84
CA GLU A 16 2.19 -28.07 -15.64
C GLU A 16 2.46 -29.56 -15.86
N GLN A 17 1.82 -30.18 -16.87
CA GLN A 17 2.01 -31.58 -17.16
C GLN A 17 3.26 -31.86 -18.03
N SER A 18 3.49 -31.02 -19.06
CA SER A 18 4.63 -31.19 -19.96
C SER A 18 5.86 -30.37 -19.54
N GLY A 19 5.70 -29.35 -18.70
CA GLY A 19 6.74 -28.38 -18.37
C GLY A 19 7.04 -27.42 -19.52
N GLU A 20 6.27 -27.42 -20.60
CA GLU A 20 6.47 -26.53 -21.73
C GLU A 20 6.12 -25.07 -21.35
N VAL A 21 6.98 -24.13 -21.79
CA VAL A 21 6.80 -22.71 -21.54
C VAL A 21 6.69 -21.94 -22.83
N SER A 22 5.58 -21.24 -22.99
CA SER A 22 5.36 -20.29 -24.10
C SER A 22 5.42 -18.85 -23.59
N THR A 23 5.89 -17.92 -24.42
CA THR A 23 6.01 -16.52 -24.02
C THR A 23 5.44 -15.56 -25.06
N ALA A 24 4.78 -14.51 -24.59
CA ALA A 24 4.34 -13.39 -25.43
C ALA A 24 4.73 -12.05 -24.81
N LYS A 25 4.93 -11.05 -25.68
CA LYS A 25 5.12 -9.65 -25.28
C LYS A 25 4.06 -8.79 -25.94
N VAL A 26 3.46 -7.89 -25.17
CA VAL A 26 2.46 -6.94 -25.66
C VAL A 26 2.79 -5.54 -25.13
N PRO A 27 2.42 -4.46 -25.85
CA PRO A 27 2.53 -3.11 -25.31
C PRO A 27 1.71 -2.95 -24.03
N SER A 28 2.23 -2.17 -23.06
CA SER A 28 1.44 -1.81 -21.88
C SER A 28 0.36 -0.80 -22.26
N THR A 29 -0.72 -0.79 -21.47
CA THR A 29 -1.83 0.14 -21.60
C THR A 29 -1.80 1.12 -20.43
N PRO A 30 -1.24 2.35 -20.61
CA PRO A 30 -1.01 3.28 -19.49
C PRO A 30 -2.29 3.73 -18.75
N HIS A 31 -3.43 3.75 -19.45
CA HIS A 31 -4.72 4.17 -18.87
C HIS A 31 -5.37 3.10 -18.00
N ASP A 32 -5.16 1.82 -18.36
CA ASP A 32 -5.62 0.67 -17.59
C ASP A 32 -4.66 -0.51 -17.81
N SER A 33 -3.86 -0.77 -16.81
CA SER A 33 -2.86 -1.83 -16.86
C SER A 33 -3.48 -3.23 -16.90
N SER A 34 -4.74 -3.42 -16.47
CA SER A 34 -5.44 -4.70 -16.51
C SER A 34 -5.68 -5.16 -17.96
N ILE A 35 -6.03 -4.24 -18.85
CA ILE A 35 -6.22 -4.50 -20.28
C ILE A 35 -4.94 -5.08 -20.91
N GLY A 36 -3.79 -4.50 -20.62
CA GLY A 36 -2.51 -5.00 -21.11
C GLY A 36 -2.17 -6.40 -20.60
N VAL A 37 -2.57 -6.73 -19.37
CA VAL A 37 -2.43 -8.07 -18.80
C VAL A 37 -3.26 -9.08 -19.60
N LEU A 38 -4.54 -8.78 -19.81
CA LEU A 38 -5.48 -9.64 -20.51
C LEU A 38 -5.10 -9.85 -21.98
N ASN A 39 -4.70 -8.78 -22.67
CA ASN A 39 -4.19 -8.86 -24.02
C ASN A 39 -2.95 -9.77 -24.11
N GLY A 40 -2.07 -9.71 -23.12
CA GLY A 40 -0.90 -10.57 -23.05
C GLY A 40 -1.25 -12.03 -22.80
N ILE A 41 -2.23 -12.31 -21.95
CA ILE A 41 -2.74 -13.68 -21.71
C ILE A 41 -3.39 -14.22 -23.00
N ALA A 42 -4.30 -13.48 -23.61
CA ALA A 42 -4.95 -13.88 -24.86
C ALA A 42 -3.91 -14.18 -25.95
N ARG A 43 -2.90 -13.31 -26.08
CA ARG A 43 -1.84 -13.49 -27.08
C ARG A 43 -1.00 -14.75 -26.86
N VAL A 44 -0.61 -15.05 -25.63
CA VAL A 44 0.18 -16.26 -25.35
C VAL A 44 -0.66 -17.54 -25.55
N CYS A 45 -1.94 -17.51 -25.20
CA CYS A 45 -2.88 -18.61 -25.42
C CYS A 45 -3.09 -18.87 -26.92
N GLU A 46 -3.32 -17.80 -27.72
CA GLU A 46 -3.43 -17.92 -29.19
C GLU A 46 -2.19 -18.57 -29.83
N GLN A 47 -1.00 -18.12 -29.44
CA GLN A 47 0.28 -18.66 -29.93
C GLN A 47 0.49 -20.11 -29.55
N SER A 48 0.03 -20.53 -28.37
CA SER A 48 0.18 -21.89 -27.85
C SER A 48 -0.98 -22.80 -28.21
N LYS A 49 -2.03 -22.28 -28.88
CA LYS A 49 -3.27 -22.99 -29.22
C LYS A 49 -3.97 -23.58 -27.99
N VAL A 50 -3.92 -22.87 -26.86
CA VAL A 50 -4.58 -23.22 -25.60
C VAL A 50 -5.82 -22.34 -25.45
N ASP A 51 -6.95 -22.93 -25.06
CA ASP A 51 -8.16 -22.17 -24.79
C ASP A 51 -8.03 -21.43 -23.43
N LEU A 52 -8.58 -20.20 -23.34
CA LEU A 52 -8.56 -19.42 -22.11
C LEU A 52 -9.23 -20.14 -20.93
N SER A 53 -10.22 -21.00 -21.20
CA SER A 53 -10.90 -21.79 -20.17
C SER A 53 -10.04 -22.89 -19.55
N GLU A 54 -8.89 -23.22 -20.16
CA GLU A 54 -7.92 -24.18 -19.62
C GLU A 54 -6.97 -23.55 -18.60
N ILE A 55 -6.96 -22.21 -18.48
CA ILE A 55 -6.12 -21.49 -17.50
C ILE A 55 -6.73 -21.62 -16.11
N THR A 56 -6.03 -22.28 -15.21
CA THR A 56 -6.45 -22.50 -13.83
C THR A 56 -5.83 -21.49 -12.84
N HIS A 57 -4.63 -20.98 -13.16
CA HIS A 57 -3.90 -20.07 -12.29
C HIS A 57 -3.26 -18.92 -13.07
N VAL A 58 -3.40 -17.71 -12.54
CA VAL A 58 -2.69 -16.52 -13.03
C VAL A 58 -1.82 -15.99 -11.88
N MET A 59 -0.50 -16.02 -12.05
CA MET A 59 0.45 -15.39 -11.15
C MET A 59 0.85 -14.03 -11.72
N HIS A 60 0.59 -12.96 -11.00
CA HIS A 60 0.77 -11.61 -11.50
C HIS A 60 1.74 -10.80 -10.64
N GLY A 61 2.85 -10.37 -11.23
CA GLY A 61 3.74 -9.35 -10.66
C GLY A 61 3.43 -7.98 -11.23
N THR A 62 3.35 -6.97 -10.39
CA THR A 62 3.00 -5.60 -10.80
C THR A 62 3.92 -4.57 -10.15
N THR A 63 4.13 -3.45 -10.84
CA THR A 63 4.85 -2.27 -10.34
C THR A 63 3.90 -1.11 -10.01
N VAL A 64 2.59 -1.35 -9.92
CA VAL A 64 1.59 -0.30 -9.66
C VAL A 64 1.91 0.46 -8.38
N ALA A 65 2.24 -0.23 -7.28
CA ALA A 65 2.61 0.41 -6.03
C ALA A 65 3.85 1.31 -6.18
N THR A 66 4.93 0.78 -6.76
CA THR A 66 6.17 1.55 -7.01
C THR A 66 5.92 2.77 -7.90
N ASN A 67 5.18 2.58 -8.99
CA ASN A 67 4.85 3.68 -9.90
C ASN A 67 3.99 4.74 -9.20
N THR A 68 3.03 4.34 -8.36
CA THR A 68 2.21 5.27 -7.56
C THR A 68 3.07 6.17 -6.67
N VAL A 69 4.08 5.59 -6.01
CA VAL A 69 5.03 6.34 -5.19
C VAL A 69 5.88 7.28 -6.04
N LEU A 70 6.48 6.77 -7.12
CA LEU A 70 7.38 7.55 -7.98
C LEU A 70 6.69 8.71 -8.70
N THR A 71 5.42 8.55 -9.07
CA THR A 71 4.64 9.59 -9.75
C THR A 71 3.88 10.52 -8.80
N GLY A 72 3.93 10.27 -7.49
CA GLY A 72 3.24 11.10 -6.51
C GLY A 72 1.71 11.08 -6.63
N THR A 73 1.13 9.98 -7.11
CA THR A 73 -0.29 9.88 -7.44
C THR A 73 -1.09 8.97 -6.48
N GLY A 74 -0.60 8.76 -5.26
CA GLY A 74 -1.28 7.96 -4.24
C GLY A 74 -2.39 8.70 -3.51
N ALA A 75 -2.96 8.03 -2.53
CA ALA A 75 -4.06 8.54 -1.73
C ALA A 75 -3.65 9.72 -0.82
N ARG A 76 -4.61 10.59 -0.50
CA ARG A 76 -4.47 11.60 0.55
C ARG A 76 -4.55 10.92 1.92
N VAL A 77 -3.40 10.74 2.58
CA VAL A 77 -3.28 9.93 3.79
C VAL A 77 -3.38 10.77 5.05
N GLY A 78 -4.28 10.39 5.98
CA GLY A 78 -4.25 10.82 7.37
C GLY A 78 -3.38 9.92 8.23
N LEU A 79 -2.77 10.46 9.29
CA LEU A 79 -1.97 9.71 10.25
C LEU A 79 -2.47 9.94 11.68
N VAL A 80 -2.68 8.85 12.41
CA VAL A 80 -2.88 8.86 13.88
C VAL A 80 -1.61 8.35 14.53
N THR A 81 -1.03 9.13 15.43
CA THR A 81 0.14 8.73 16.19
C THR A 81 -0.05 9.02 17.69
N THR A 82 0.80 8.48 18.55
CA THR A 82 0.79 8.76 19.99
C THR A 82 1.09 10.23 20.26
N LYS A 83 0.43 10.84 21.23
CA LYS A 83 0.68 12.21 21.67
C LYS A 83 2.16 12.46 21.93
N GLY A 84 2.68 13.56 21.35
CA GLY A 84 4.09 13.96 21.40
C GLY A 84 4.92 13.43 20.21
N TYR A 85 4.33 12.64 19.29
CA TYR A 85 5.01 12.08 18.13
C TYR A 85 4.47 12.59 16.78
N ARG A 86 3.68 13.66 16.80
CA ARG A 86 3.06 14.22 15.58
C ARG A 86 4.05 14.50 14.46
N GLN A 87 5.29 14.85 14.80
CA GLN A 87 6.33 15.21 13.83
C GLN A 87 7.25 14.04 13.45
N VAL A 88 6.88 12.79 13.75
CA VAL A 88 7.73 11.62 13.50
C VAL A 88 8.21 11.52 12.06
N LEU A 89 7.35 11.79 11.08
CA LEU A 89 7.70 11.75 9.66
C LEU A 89 8.59 12.92 9.24
N GLN A 90 8.38 14.12 9.80
CA GLN A 90 9.17 15.32 9.48
C GLN A 90 10.58 15.25 10.08
N ILE A 91 10.70 14.76 11.32
CA ILE A 91 11.99 14.58 11.99
C ILE A 91 12.78 13.47 11.30
N ALA A 92 12.12 12.37 10.94
CA ALA A 92 12.74 11.20 10.36
C ALA A 92 13.95 10.72 11.21
N ARG A 93 15.02 10.27 10.57
CA ARG A 93 16.26 9.88 11.27
C ARG A 93 17.22 11.05 11.54
N SER A 94 16.81 12.27 11.31
CA SER A 94 17.64 13.47 11.46
C SER A 94 18.99 13.40 10.69
N PHE A 95 19.10 12.49 9.72
CA PHE A 95 20.28 12.36 8.87
C PHE A 95 20.20 13.36 7.71
N VAL A 96 21.28 14.10 7.50
CA VAL A 96 21.41 15.04 6.40
C VAL A 96 22.72 14.72 5.65
N PRO A 97 22.66 14.37 4.36
CA PRO A 97 23.86 14.13 3.58
C PRO A 97 24.66 15.42 3.37
N GLY A 98 26.00 15.32 3.26
CA GLY A 98 26.89 16.46 2.97
C GLY A 98 27.49 17.16 4.20
N GLY A 99 27.42 16.56 5.37
CA GLY A 99 28.02 17.10 6.61
C GLY A 99 27.35 18.41 7.06
N LEU A 100 28.12 19.29 7.72
CA LEU A 100 27.59 20.53 8.28
C LEU A 100 26.94 21.44 7.23
N GLY A 101 27.51 21.54 6.03
CA GLY A 101 26.94 22.32 4.93
C GLY A 101 25.61 21.79 4.42
N GLY A 102 25.39 20.48 4.50
CA GLY A 102 24.14 19.85 4.12
C GLY A 102 22.95 20.31 4.96
N TRP A 103 23.12 20.60 6.24
CA TRP A 103 22.06 21.07 7.13
C TRP A 103 21.42 22.39 6.68
N VAL A 104 22.15 23.18 5.92
CA VAL A 104 21.68 24.49 5.44
C VAL A 104 20.89 24.39 4.13
N ILE A 105 21.25 23.44 3.28
CA ILE A 105 20.73 23.37 1.89
C ILE A 105 19.84 22.14 1.62
N TYR A 106 19.86 21.12 2.51
CA TYR A 106 19.08 19.90 2.29
C TYR A 106 17.60 20.12 2.63
N GLN A 107 16.76 20.04 1.61
CA GLN A 107 15.32 20.02 1.78
C GLN A 107 14.83 18.57 1.79
N LYS A 108 14.20 18.15 2.88
CA LYS A 108 13.51 16.86 2.95
C LYS A 108 12.29 16.88 2.04
N SER A 109 12.02 15.76 1.40
CA SER A 109 10.76 15.57 0.67
C SER A 109 9.57 15.70 1.62
N GLU A 110 8.45 16.22 1.12
CA GLU A 110 7.19 16.22 1.85
C GLU A 110 6.78 14.79 2.19
N PRO A 111 6.42 14.48 3.45
CA PRO A 111 5.89 13.18 3.81
C PRO A 111 4.59 12.85 3.10
N MET A 112 4.37 11.57 2.77
CA MET A 112 3.11 11.09 2.14
C MET A 112 1.88 11.29 3.04
N ALA A 113 2.07 11.40 4.37
CA ALA A 113 1.06 11.90 5.29
C ALA A 113 1.54 13.26 5.82
N PRO A 114 0.94 14.38 5.34
CA PRO A 114 1.34 15.73 5.73
C PRO A 114 1.05 16.01 7.21
N LEU A 115 1.78 16.97 7.79
CA LEU A 115 1.64 17.32 9.21
C LEU A 115 0.23 17.81 9.57
N GLU A 116 -0.42 18.52 8.68
CA GLU A 116 -1.80 19.02 8.86
C GLU A 116 -2.82 17.88 8.90
N LEU A 117 -2.53 16.73 8.29
CA LEU A 117 -3.36 15.52 8.33
C LEU A 117 -2.89 14.51 9.38
N THR A 118 -1.96 14.91 10.26
CA THR A 118 -1.48 14.08 11.36
C THR A 118 -2.15 14.52 12.66
N ILE A 119 -2.87 13.61 13.32
CA ILE A 119 -3.53 13.80 14.60
C ILE A 119 -2.88 12.93 15.69
N GLU A 120 -3.09 13.29 16.94
CA GLU A 120 -2.51 12.62 18.10
C GLU A 120 -3.57 11.87 18.90
N ALA A 121 -3.30 10.61 19.20
CA ALA A 121 -4.06 9.81 20.17
C ALA A 121 -3.46 10.00 21.56
N HIS A 122 -4.30 10.33 22.53
CA HIS A 122 -3.92 10.44 23.94
C HIS A 122 -3.94 9.03 24.54
N GLU A 123 -2.82 8.35 24.46
CA GLU A 123 -2.63 6.98 24.95
C GLU A 123 -1.15 6.69 25.20
N ARG A 124 -0.82 5.58 25.85
CA ARG A 124 0.56 5.09 25.95
C ARG A 124 0.64 3.62 26.27
N ILE A 125 1.39 2.88 25.46
CA ILE A 125 1.86 1.52 25.72
C ILE A 125 3.34 1.57 26.13
N SER A 126 3.72 0.79 27.16
CA SER A 126 5.12 0.64 27.57
C SER A 126 5.89 -0.25 26.60
N ALA A 127 7.23 -0.23 26.69
CA ALA A 127 8.07 -1.15 25.92
C ALA A 127 7.84 -2.63 26.25
N LYS A 128 7.16 -2.94 27.38
CA LYS A 128 6.79 -4.30 27.79
C LYS A 128 5.36 -4.68 27.37
N GLY A 129 4.64 -3.78 26.67
CA GLY A 129 3.26 -4.01 26.26
C GLY A 129 2.20 -3.68 27.31
N GLU A 130 2.57 -3.06 28.45
CA GLU A 130 1.63 -2.65 29.48
C GLU A 130 0.95 -1.34 29.10
N VAL A 131 -0.34 -1.19 29.42
CA VAL A 131 -1.07 0.05 29.23
C VAL A 131 -0.65 1.05 30.32
N VAL A 132 0.13 2.05 29.96
CA VAL A 132 0.55 3.15 30.86
C VAL A 132 -0.50 4.24 30.91
N SER A 133 -1.13 4.54 29.79
CA SER A 133 -2.25 5.46 29.68
C SER A 133 -3.29 4.89 28.75
N VAL A 134 -4.51 4.79 29.24
CA VAL A 134 -5.65 4.32 28.44
C VAL A 134 -5.95 5.31 27.32
N LEU A 135 -6.40 4.82 26.19
CA LEU A 135 -6.81 5.64 25.05
C LEU A 135 -7.99 6.54 25.41
N ASP A 136 -7.84 7.84 25.23
CA ASP A 136 -8.92 8.82 25.37
C ASP A 136 -9.79 8.81 24.09
N GLU A 137 -10.79 7.92 24.07
CA GLU A 137 -11.67 7.74 22.94
C GLU A 137 -12.47 9.00 22.58
N SER A 138 -12.80 9.83 23.58
CA SER A 138 -13.57 11.05 23.37
C SER A 138 -12.81 12.06 22.52
N LYS A 139 -11.56 12.36 22.92
CA LYS A 139 -10.68 13.25 22.15
C LYS A 139 -10.31 12.66 20.80
N LEU A 140 -10.11 11.34 20.73
CA LEU A 140 -9.83 10.67 19.46
C LEU A 140 -10.98 10.85 18.47
N ARG A 141 -12.24 10.65 18.91
CA ARG A 141 -13.43 10.84 18.08
C ARG A 141 -13.55 12.29 17.57
N GLU A 142 -13.26 13.28 18.39
CA GLU A 142 -13.24 14.69 17.97
C GLU A 142 -12.17 14.94 16.90
N SER A 143 -10.95 14.44 17.11
CA SER A 143 -9.85 14.58 16.16
C SER A 143 -10.12 13.85 14.84
N LEU A 144 -10.69 12.65 14.88
CA LEU A 144 -11.06 11.89 13.68
C LEU A 144 -12.18 12.56 12.89
N LYS A 145 -13.19 13.15 13.55
CA LYS A 145 -14.22 13.95 12.87
C LYS A 145 -13.62 15.16 12.15
N SER A 146 -12.67 15.84 12.78
CA SER A 146 -11.95 16.95 12.14
C SER A 146 -11.17 16.45 10.90
N LEU A 147 -10.48 15.31 11.02
CA LEU A 147 -9.71 14.71 9.93
C LEU A 147 -10.63 14.23 8.78
N ALA A 148 -11.84 13.74 9.09
CA ALA A 148 -12.82 13.35 8.08
C ALA A 148 -13.23 14.51 7.15
N ASN A 149 -13.31 15.75 7.69
CA ASN A 149 -13.63 16.94 6.91
C ASN A 149 -12.52 17.30 5.89
N GLU A 150 -11.31 16.82 6.10
CA GLU A 150 -10.16 17.01 5.20
C GLU A 150 -10.18 16.10 3.97
N LYS A 151 -11.22 15.25 3.83
CA LYS A 151 -11.40 14.33 2.69
C LYS A 151 -10.18 13.44 2.46
N ILE A 152 -9.68 12.82 3.53
CA ILE A 152 -8.65 11.79 3.41
C ILE A 152 -9.19 10.57 2.67
N GLU A 153 -8.32 9.92 1.90
CA GLU A 153 -8.65 8.73 1.10
C GLU A 153 -8.12 7.44 1.74
N ALA A 154 -7.23 7.56 2.72
CA ALA A 154 -6.74 6.44 3.53
C ALA A 154 -6.28 6.95 4.90
N LEU A 155 -6.36 6.09 5.92
CA LEU A 155 -5.92 6.39 7.27
C LEU A 155 -4.82 5.41 7.70
N THR A 156 -3.74 5.96 8.24
CA THR A 156 -2.68 5.20 8.92
C THR A 156 -2.81 5.38 10.43
N VAL A 157 -2.67 4.29 11.17
CA VAL A 157 -2.51 4.32 12.62
C VAL A 157 -1.15 3.74 12.97
N CYS A 158 -0.30 4.53 13.60
CA CYS A 158 1.02 4.11 14.06
C CYS A 158 1.29 4.66 15.46
N LEU A 159 0.99 3.84 16.47
CA LEU A 159 1.17 4.18 17.87
C LEU A 159 2.50 3.64 18.41
N ILE A 160 3.00 4.32 19.44
CA ILE A 160 4.27 3.93 20.07
C ILE A 160 4.10 2.59 20.80
N ASN A 161 5.05 1.68 20.57
CA ASN A 161 5.08 0.32 21.11
C ASN A 161 3.89 -0.60 20.73
N SER A 162 3.09 -0.23 19.74
CA SER A 162 1.97 -1.07 19.28
C SER A 162 2.40 -2.44 18.73
N PHE A 163 3.66 -2.60 18.35
CA PHE A 163 4.23 -3.88 17.96
C PHE A 163 4.31 -4.90 19.12
N THR A 164 4.28 -4.43 20.39
CA THR A 164 4.20 -5.29 21.57
C THR A 164 2.77 -5.49 22.08
N ASN A 165 1.88 -4.52 21.83
CA ASN A 165 0.47 -4.58 22.22
C ASN A 165 -0.36 -3.68 21.26
N SER A 166 -1.12 -4.32 20.38
CA SER A 166 -1.92 -3.69 19.32
C SER A 166 -3.25 -3.10 19.77
N THR A 167 -3.68 -3.36 21.01
CA THR A 167 -5.03 -3.08 21.51
C THR A 167 -5.50 -1.64 21.22
N HIS A 168 -4.63 -0.64 21.40
CA HIS A 168 -4.99 0.74 21.12
C HIS A 168 -5.09 1.03 19.60
N GLU A 169 -4.24 0.46 18.76
CA GLU A 169 -4.36 0.61 17.29
C GLU A 169 -5.65 -0.03 16.77
N GLU A 170 -5.99 -1.20 17.27
CA GLU A 170 -7.23 -1.90 16.93
C GLU A 170 -8.45 -1.06 17.32
N LYS A 171 -8.42 -0.44 18.51
CA LYS A 171 -9.49 0.42 18.98
C LYS A 171 -9.59 1.72 18.16
N VAL A 172 -8.47 2.31 17.78
CA VAL A 172 -8.45 3.48 16.88
C VAL A 172 -9.07 3.10 15.52
N ARG A 173 -8.72 1.92 14.96
CA ARG A 173 -9.30 1.42 13.70
C ARG A 173 -10.82 1.24 13.82
N GLU A 174 -11.31 0.60 14.90
CA GLU A 174 -12.73 0.42 15.15
C GLU A 174 -13.47 1.76 15.11
N ILE A 175 -13.00 2.74 15.88
CA ILE A 175 -13.60 4.08 15.93
C ILE A 175 -13.52 4.81 14.58
N ALA A 176 -12.40 4.65 13.86
CA ALA A 176 -12.23 5.28 12.55
C ALA A 176 -13.22 4.71 11.53
N LEU A 177 -13.42 3.39 11.50
CA LEU A 177 -14.39 2.74 10.61
C LEU A 177 -15.85 3.09 10.93
N GLU A 178 -16.17 3.33 12.23
CA GLU A 178 -17.50 3.85 12.60
C GLU A 178 -17.76 5.25 12.02
N LEU A 179 -16.75 6.11 11.98
CA LEU A 179 -16.85 7.51 11.57
C LEU A 179 -16.64 7.71 10.06
N MET A 180 -15.85 6.87 9.44
CA MET A 180 -15.41 6.94 8.05
C MET A 180 -15.37 5.54 7.42
N PRO A 181 -16.51 4.85 7.22
CA PRO A 181 -16.54 3.45 6.78
C PRO A 181 -15.91 3.21 5.40
N GLU A 182 -15.90 4.23 4.54
CA GLU A 182 -15.33 4.15 3.19
C GLU A 182 -13.81 4.40 3.15
N VAL A 183 -13.20 4.82 4.27
CA VAL A 183 -11.77 5.12 4.33
C VAL A 183 -11.01 3.88 4.81
N PRO A 184 -10.16 3.27 3.98
CA PRO A 184 -9.36 2.13 4.40
C PRO A 184 -8.37 2.53 5.49
N VAL A 185 -8.31 1.72 6.55
CA VAL A 185 -7.43 1.92 7.70
C VAL A 185 -6.33 0.88 7.72
N SER A 186 -5.08 1.33 7.79
CA SER A 186 -3.91 0.46 8.00
C SER A 186 -3.33 0.72 9.38
N ILE A 187 -3.15 -0.32 10.19
CA ILE A 187 -2.52 -0.24 11.50
C ILE A 187 -1.10 -0.81 11.44
N SER A 188 -0.15 -0.16 12.12
CA SER A 188 1.27 -0.49 12.02
C SER A 188 1.62 -1.86 12.60
N SER A 189 0.86 -2.32 13.58
CA SER A 189 1.01 -3.64 14.18
C SER A 189 0.70 -4.81 13.24
N GLU A 190 -0.07 -4.58 12.17
CA GLU A 190 -0.33 -5.58 11.12
C GLU A 190 0.62 -5.43 9.93
N VAL A 191 0.94 -4.18 9.54
CA VAL A 191 1.75 -3.92 8.35
C VAL A 191 3.22 -4.25 8.59
N ILE A 192 3.78 -3.80 9.72
CA ILE A 192 5.18 -4.01 10.09
C ILE A 192 5.35 -3.97 11.61
N PRO A 193 5.16 -5.10 12.33
CA PRO A 193 5.23 -5.17 13.79
C PRO A 193 6.69 -5.18 14.28
N GLU A 194 7.45 -4.14 13.93
CA GLU A 194 8.87 -4.03 14.28
C GLU A 194 9.13 -2.84 15.20
N LEU A 195 10.28 -2.88 15.90
CA LEU A 195 10.81 -1.74 16.64
C LEU A 195 11.14 -0.60 15.66
N GLN A 196 11.28 0.61 16.12
CA GLN A 196 11.62 1.83 15.36
C GLN A 196 10.38 2.54 14.78
N GLU A 197 9.96 3.57 15.49
CA GLU A 197 8.73 4.31 15.21
C GLU A 197 8.72 5.02 13.86
N TYR A 198 9.85 5.55 13.40
CA TYR A 198 9.92 6.22 12.10
C TYR A 198 9.74 5.24 10.93
N GLU A 199 10.50 4.15 10.93
CA GLU A 199 10.42 3.12 9.87
C GLU A 199 9.04 2.49 9.82
N ARG A 200 8.46 2.23 10.98
CA ARG A 200 7.12 1.69 11.10
C ARG A 200 6.07 2.68 10.58
N ALA A 201 6.19 3.97 10.95
CA ALA A 201 5.30 5.01 10.48
C ALA A 201 5.40 5.20 8.96
N VAL A 202 6.62 5.35 8.41
CA VAL A 202 6.79 5.58 6.97
C VAL A 202 6.34 4.38 6.13
N THR A 203 6.60 3.15 6.59
CA THR A 203 6.17 1.94 5.88
C THR A 203 4.65 1.81 5.89
N THR A 204 4.01 2.04 7.04
CA THR A 204 2.54 1.95 7.14
C THR A 204 1.85 3.07 6.36
N VAL A 205 2.41 4.29 6.37
CA VAL A 205 1.92 5.41 5.54
C VAL A 205 2.07 5.09 4.06
N THR A 206 3.20 4.52 3.63
CA THR A 206 3.40 4.10 2.24
C THR A 206 2.37 3.05 1.83
N ASN A 207 2.09 2.07 2.71
CA ASN A 207 1.04 1.09 2.48
C ASN A 207 -0.32 1.76 2.29
N SER A 208 -0.72 2.67 3.18
CA SER A 208 -1.97 3.42 3.06
C SER A 208 -2.03 4.27 1.79
N TYR A 209 -0.90 4.87 1.39
CA TYR A 209 -0.78 5.73 0.22
C TYR A 209 -1.03 4.98 -1.10
N VAL A 210 -0.56 3.75 -1.21
CA VAL A 210 -0.68 2.96 -2.46
C VAL A 210 -1.95 2.10 -2.49
N ARG A 211 -2.49 1.75 -1.33
CA ARG A 211 -3.54 0.75 -1.15
C ARG A 211 -4.78 0.97 -2.02
N PRO A 212 -5.44 2.16 -2.06
CA PRO A 212 -6.65 2.34 -2.85
C PRO A 212 -6.44 2.08 -4.35
N LYS A 213 -5.29 2.48 -4.90
CA LYS A 213 -4.95 2.22 -6.31
C LYS A 213 -4.67 0.76 -6.58
N VAL A 214 -3.93 0.12 -5.68
CA VAL A 214 -3.61 -1.31 -5.81
C VAL A 214 -4.87 -2.15 -5.69
N GLU A 215 -5.75 -1.87 -4.73
CA GLU A 215 -7.04 -2.55 -4.56
C GLU A 215 -7.92 -2.39 -5.81
N THR A 216 -8.08 -1.18 -6.32
CA THR A 216 -8.85 -0.94 -7.54
C THR A 216 -8.27 -1.73 -8.72
N TYR A 217 -6.96 -1.70 -8.89
CA TYR A 217 -6.29 -2.42 -9.96
C TYR A 217 -6.49 -3.95 -9.87
N ILE A 218 -6.30 -4.51 -8.67
CA ILE A 218 -6.42 -5.97 -8.48
C ILE A 218 -7.88 -6.41 -8.63
N ASN A 219 -8.83 -5.67 -8.07
CA ASN A 219 -10.26 -5.99 -8.21
C ASN A 219 -10.72 -5.94 -9.67
N ASN A 220 -10.28 -4.94 -10.43
CA ASN A 220 -10.57 -4.86 -11.87
C ASN A 220 -9.97 -6.06 -12.62
N LEU A 221 -8.71 -6.38 -12.34
CA LEU A 221 -8.04 -7.51 -12.97
C LEU A 221 -8.73 -8.85 -12.65
N GLU A 222 -9.09 -9.07 -11.39
CA GLU A 222 -9.79 -10.28 -10.95
C GLU A 222 -11.16 -10.42 -11.62
N SER A 223 -11.95 -9.34 -11.63
CA SER A 223 -13.27 -9.33 -12.28
C SER A 223 -13.18 -9.69 -13.76
N GLU A 224 -12.28 -9.06 -14.49
CA GLU A 224 -12.05 -9.32 -15.92
C GLU A 224 -11.53 -10.77 -16.20
N LEU A 225 -10.71 -11.30 -15.30
CA LEU A 225 -10.23 -12.69 -15.43
C LEU A 225 -11.38 -13.68 -15.23
N LEU A 226 -12.23 -13.48 -14.21
CA LEU A 226 -13.37 -14.33 -13.91
C LEU A 226 -14.42 -14.31 -15.03
N GLU A 227 -14.65 -13.16 -15.67
CA GLU A 227 -15.54 -13.07 -16.84
C GLU A 227 -15.07 -13.92 -18.03
N ARG A 228 -13.75 -14.02 -18.23
CA ARG A 228 -13.16 -14.71 -19.39
C ARG A 228 -12.79 -16.16 -19.14
N MET A 229 -12.46 -16.54 -17.90
CA MET A 229 -11.86 -17.84 -17.56
C MET A 229 -12.66 -18.67 -16.56
N LYS A 230 -13.82 -18.21 -16.09
CA LYS A 230 -14.79 -18.87 -15.18
C LYS A 230 -14.24 -19.37 -13.85
N GLU A 231 -13.16 -20.15 -13.81
CA GLU A 231 -12.56 -20.74 -12.61
C GLU A 231 -11.05 -20.51 -12.56
N VAL A 232 -10.62 -19.26 -12.50
CA VAL A 232 -9.21 -18.91 -12.42
C VAL A 232 -8.84 -18.42 -11.03
N LYS A 233 -7.72 -18.87 -10.49
CA LYS A 233 -7.13 -18.35 -9.26
C LYS A 233 -6.11 -17.29 -9.61
N LEU A 234 -6.35 -16.04 -9.17
CA LEU A 234 -5.37 -14.97 -9.23
C LEU A 234 -4.48 -15.01 -7.98
N SER A 235 -3.18 -14.99 -8.17
CA SER A 235 -2.20 -14.79 -7.10
C SER A 235 -1.27 -13.62 -7.45
N VAL A 236 -1.04 -12.75 -6.50
CA VAL A 236 -0.18 -11.58 -6.68
C VAL A 236 1.18 -11.85 -6.07
N LEU A 237 2.24 -11.63 -6.85
CA LEU A 237 3.62 -11.80 -6.40
C LEU A 237 4.01 -10.63 -5.49
N ARG A 238 4.41 -10.93 -4.28
CA ARG A 238 4.91 -9.97 -3.30
C ARG A 238 6.40 -9.68 -3.55
N SER A 239 6.89 -8.58 -3.00
CA SER A 239 8.30 -8.18 -3.12
C SER A 239 9.27 -9.13 -2.43
N ASP A 240 8.80 -9.91 -1.45
CA ASP A 240 9.56 -10.96 -0.76
C ASP A 240 9.60 -12.30 -1.52
N GLY A 241 8.94 -12.37 -2.69
CA GLY A 241 8.81 -13.58 -3.50
C GLY A 241 7.65 -14.50 -3.09
N GLY A 242 6.90 -14.14 -2.06
CA GLY A 242 5.67 -14.84 -1.66
C GLY A 242 4.50 -14.54 -2.61
N LEU A 243 3.44 -15.35 -2.53
CA LEU A 243 2.16 -15.14 -3.23
C LEU A 243 1.10 -14.68 -2.23
N ALA A 244 0.28 -13.74 -2.65
CA ALA A 244 -0.92 -13.28 -1.96
C ALA A 244 -2.16 -13.55 -2.81
#